data_b5f01a77a718e114d229f79fd38ae0ad
#
_entry.id   b5f01a77a718e114d229f79fd38ae0ad
#
_cell.length_a   1.000
_cell.length_b   1.000
_cell.length_c   1.000
_cell.angle_alpha   90.00
_cell.angle_beta   90.00
_cell.angle_gamma   90.00
#
_symmetry.space_group_name_H-M   'P 1'
#
loop_
_entity.id
_entity.type
_entity.pdbx_description
1 polymer ?
#
loop_
_entity_poly.entity_id
_entity_poly.type
_entity_poly.pdbx_seq_one_letter_code
_entity_poly.pdbx_strand_id
1 'polypeptide(L)'
;LWIWAVRNWAETPEDDSNLHKMLQTAFRLAKAPEAYVALDGFLTVLLATTTQTINFRPHKSQEISADEYRFLAVVAALQVSGNRKAVETLLADWMPPAAQRIGLEQCELLSRNLALANHRLSQREIGGLNMSTSSFQRQPLDTMTNVT
;
A
#
# COMPACT_ATOMS: atom_id res chain seq x y z
N LEU A 1 3.44 -10.90 1.13
CA LEU A 1 4.74 -10.24 1.04
C LEU A 1 4.66 -8.75 1.28
N TRP A 2 3.88 -8.02 0.51
CA TRP A 2 4.04 -6.58 0.50
C TRP A 2 3.24 -5.82 1.56
N ILE A 3 2.15 -6.33 2.10
CA ILE A 3 1.56 -5.77 3.32
C ILE A 3 2.53 -5.94 4.49
N TRP A 4 3.16 -7.09 4.59
CA TRP A 4 4.22 -7.32 5.57
C TRP A 4 5.37 -6.31 5.38
N ALA A 5 5.79 -6.09 4.14
CA ALA A 5 6.85 -5.14 3.84
C ALA A 5 6.47 -3.70 4.19
N VAL A 6 5.25 -3.29 3.84
CA VAL A 6 4.74 -1.95 4.16
C VAL A 6 4.74 -1.72 5.66
N ARG A 7 4.23 -2.68 6.41
CA ARG A 7 4.16 -2.56 7.87
C ARG A 7 5.54 -2.49 8.51
N ASN A 8 6.46 -3.33 8.06
CA ASN A 8 7.82 -3.28 8.57
C ASN A 8 8.51 -1.97 8.21
N TRP A 9 8.31 -1.49 6.98
CA TRP A 9 8.84 -0.21 6.54
C TRP A 9 8.32 0.94 7.43
N ALA A 10 7.03 0.92 7.73
CA ALA A 10 6.38 1.98 8.50
C ALA A 10 6.78 1.98 9.99
N GLU A 11 7.11 0.82 10.54
CA GLU A 11 7.49 0.68 11.95
C GLU A 11 8.94 1.05 12.23
N THR A 12 9.73 1.27 11.19
CA THR A 12 11.19 1.38 11.35
C THR A 12 11.66 2.81 11.30
N PRO A 13 12.64 3.18 12.14
CA PRO A 13 13.31 4.48 12.05
C PRO A 13 13.94 4.67 10.67
N GLU A 14 13.94 5.91 10.18
CA GLU A 14 14.44 6.25 8.85
C GLU A 14 15.88 5.79 8.60
N ASP A 15 16.69 5.77 9.64
CA ASP A 15 18.10 5.47 9.54
C ASP A 15 18.46 4.01 9.83
N ASP A 16 17.46 3.12 9.94
CA ASP A 16 17.73 1.72 10.21
C ASP A 16 18.14 0.97 8.94
N SER A 17 19.44 0.96 8.67
CA SER A 17 19.97 0.31 7.49
C SER A 17 19.77 -1.22 7.51
N ASN A 18 19.64 -1.82 8.70
CA ASN A 18 19.45 -3.27 8.82
C ASN A 18 18.06 -3.69 8.33
N LEU A 19 17.04 -2.89 8.61
CA LEU A 19 15.71 -3.17 8.11
C LEU A 19 15.65 -3.07 6.59
N HIS A 20 16.23 -2.01 6.03
CA HIS A 20 16.26 -1.85 4.58
C HIS A 20 16.94 -3.04 3.92
N LYS A 21 18.06 -3.54 4.48
CA LYS A 21 18.71 -4.73 3.98
C LYS A 21 17.83 -5.97 4.07
N MET A 22 17.10 -6.11 5.17
CA MET A 22 16.16 -7.22 5.36
C MET A 22 15.05 -7.18 4.30
N LEU A 23 14.46 -6.00 4.08
CA LEU A 23 13.41 -5.83 3.08
C LEU A 23 13.95 -6.07 1.67
N GLN A 24 15.13 -5.53 1.35
CA GLN A 24 15.79 -5.78 0.06
C GLN A 24 15.99 -7.27 -0.17
N THR A 25 16.45 -7.99 0.85
CA THR A 25 16.67 -9.43 0.76
C THR A 25 15.37 -10.17 0.52
N ALA A 26 14.29 -9.80 1.23
CA ALA A 26 12.99 -10.42 1.06
C ALA A 26 12.47 -10.26 -0.37
N PHE A 27 12.58 -9.05 -0.93
CA PHE A 27 12.14 -8.79 -2.30
C PHE A 27 13.01 -9.50 -3.33
N ARG A 28 14.31 -9.63 -3.07
CA ARG A 28 15.20 -10.39 -3.93
C ARG A 28 14.83 -11.88 -3.94
N LEU A 29 14.56 -12.45 -2.77
CA LEU A 29 14.10 -13.83 -2.66
C LEU A 29 12.76 -14.05 -3.35
N ALA A 30 11.89 -13.04 -3.34
CA ALA A 30 10.62 -13.07 -4.05
C ALA A 30 10.77 -12.80 -5.55
N LYS A 31 12.00 -12.62 -6.04
CA LYS A 31 12.35 -12.36 -7.45
C LYS A 31 11.81 -11.02 -7.96
N ALA A 32 11.63 -10.05 -7.07
CA ALA A 32 11.13 -8.72 -7.39
C ALA A 32 11.98 -7.63 -6.74
N PRO A 33 13.31 -7.61 -6.94
CA PRO A 33 14.18 -6.65 -6.24
C PRO A 33 13.84 -5.19 -6.54
N GLU A 34 13.43 -4.88 -7.77
CA GLU A 34 13.07 -3.51 -8.14
C GLU A 34 11.75 -3.07 -7.54
N ALA A 35 10.90 -4.00 -7.15
CA ALA A 35 9.65 -3.68 -6.48
C ALA A 35 9.92 -3.01 -5.12
N TYR A 36 10.98 -3.41 -4.43
CA TYR A 36 11.33 -2.76 -3.16
C TYR A 36 11.71 -1.29 -3.37
N VAL A 37 12.49 -1.00 -4.41
CA VAL A 37 12.90 0.38 -4.71
C VAL A 37 11.67 1.25 -4.96
N ALA A 38 10.71 0.74 -5.72
CA ALA A 38 9.46 1.46 -6.00
C ALA A 38 8.61 1.62 -4.73
N LEU A 39 8.55 0.60 -3.90
CA LEU A 39 7.82 0.66 -2.63
C LEU A 39 8.42 1.71 -1.70
N ASP A 40 9.73 1.68 -1.52
CA ASP A 40 10.44 2.64 -0.69
C ASP A 40 10.23 4.07 -1.21
N GLY A 41 10.34 4.27 -2.52
CA GLY A 41 10.11 5.57 -3.13
C GLY A 41 8.68 6.06 -2.93
N PHE A 42 7.68 5.18 -3.11
CA PHE A 42 6.29 5.55 -2.92
C PHE A 42 6.00 5.93 -1.46
N LEU A 43 6.41 5.10 -0.52
CA LEU A 43 6.14 5.35 0.90
C LEU A 43 6.85 6.60 1.39
N THR A 44 8.05 6.86 0.90
CA THR A 44 8.80 8.07 1.24
C THR A 44 8.04 9.32 0.78
N VAL A 45 7.58 9.34 -0.47
CA VAL A 45 6.80 10.47 -1.00
C VAL A 45 5.47 10.60 -0.26
N LEU A 46 4.80 9.49 -0.01
CA LEU A 46 3.53 9.49 0.71
C LEU A 46 3.67 10.12 2.09
N LEU A 47 4.60 9.67 2.90
CA LEU A 47 4.76 10.20 4.25
C LEU A 47 5.28 11.63 4.29
N ALA A 48 6.06 12.03 3.28
CA ALA A 48 6.56 13.39 3.20
C ALA A 48 5.49 14.41 2.79
N THR A 49 4.44 13.97 2.09
CA THR A 49 3.47 14.88 1.47
C THR A 49 2.03 14.69 1.94
N THR A 50 1.73 13.61 2.64
CA THR A 50 0.36 13.38 3.10
C THR A 50 -0.13 14.46 4.05
N THR A 51 -1.40 14.82 3.90
CA THR A 51 -2.05 15.80 4.75
C THR A 51 -2.84 15.16 5.89
N GLN A 52 -2.80 13.83 5.98
CA GLN A 52 -3.54 13.10 7.01
C GLN A 52 -2.68 11.95 7.53
N THR A 53 -3.05 11.44 8.70
CA THR A 53 -2.36 10.28 9.29
C THR A 53 -2.74 9.02 8.53
N ILE A 54 -1.73 8.28 8.08
CA ILE A 54 -1.93 6.98 7.43
C ILE A 54 -1.88 5.89 8.50
N ASN A 55 -2.89 5.05 8.50
CA ASN A 55 -3.01 3.98 9.50
C ASN A 55 -2.38 2.69 9.00
N PHE A 56 -1.16 2.40 9.48
CA PHE A 56 -0.51 1.11 9.26
C PHE A 56 -0.71 0.26 10.52
N ARG A 57 -1.23 -0.95 10.33
CA ARG A 57 -1.37 -1.89 11.44
C ARG A 57 -0.01 -2.45 11.84
N PRO A 58 0.15 -2.91 13.10
CA PRO A 58 1.38 -3.61 13.50
C PRO A 58 1.61 -4.83 12.62
N HIS A 59 2.88 -5.19 12.41
CA HIS A 59 3.22 -6.24 11.45
C HIS A 59 2.59 -7.60 11.78
N LYS A 60 2.25 -7.85 13.03
CA LYS A 60 1.62 -9.12 13.45
C LYS A 60 0.10 -9.08 13.42
N SER A 61 -0.51 -7.95 13.09
CA SER A 61 -1.95 -7.83 13.05
C SER A 61 -2.55 -8.69 11.94
N GLN A 62 -3.66 -9.35 12.25
CA GLN A 62 -4.43 -10.09 11.25
C GLN A 62 -5.47 -9.21 10.56
N GLU A 63 -5.67 -8.01 11.07
CA GLU A 63 -6.62 -7.06 10.52
C GLU A 63 -5.93 -6.14 9.52
N ILE A 64 -6.68 -5.69 8.53
CA ILE A 64 -6.20 -4.75 7.51
C ILE A 64 -6.92 -3.43 7.72
N SER A 65 -6.16 -2.32 7.79
CA SER A 65 -6.75 -1.00 7.93
C SER A 65 -7.34 -0.53 6.59
N ALA A 66 -8.19 0.50 6.66
CA ALA A 66 -8.74 1.11 5.45
C ALA A 66 -7.64 1.67 4.54
N ASP A 67 -6.58 2.24 5.12
CA ASP A 67 -5.46 2.76 4.35
C ASP A 67 -4.66 1.63 3.69
N GLU A 68 -4.42 0.55 4.42
CA GLU A 68 -3.74 -0.63 3.86
C GLU A 68 -4.57 -1.26 2.73
N TYR A 69 -5.89 -1.33 2.92
CA TYR A 69 -6.78 -1.80 1.86
C TYR A 69 -6.69 -0.91 0.63
N ARG A 70 -6.68 0.42 0.82
CA ARG A 70 -6.55 1.37 -0.29
C ARG A 70 -5.26 1.13 -1.06
N PHE A 71 -4.18 0.85 -0.36
CA PHE A 71 -2.89 0.54 -0.98
C PHE A 71 -2.98 -0.73 -1.84
N LEU A 72 -3.61 -1.78 -1.29
CA LEU A 72 -3.84 -3.01 -2.07
C LEU A 72 -4.67 -2.72 -3.32
N ALA A 73 -5.70 -1.89 -3.18
CA ALA A 73 -6.58 -1.54 -4.30
C ALA A 73 -5.84 -0.79 -5.41
N VAL A 74 -4.90 0.09 -5.05
CA VAL A 74 -4.07 0.81 -6.01
C VAL A 74 -3.26 -0.16 -6.84
N VAL A 75 -2.56 -1.08 -6.19
CA VAL A 75 -1.71 -2.05 -6.90
C VAL A 75 -2.55 -2.99 -7.76
N ALA A 76 -3.67 -3.48 -7.23
CA ALA A 76 -4.56 -4.35 -7.98
C ALA A 76 -5.12 -3.67 -9.22
N ALA A 77 -5.55 -2.42 -9.09
CA ALA A 77 -6.08 -1.66 -10.23
C ALA A 77 -5.04 -1.50 -11.34
N LEU A 78 -3.79 -1.24 -10.96
CA LEU A 78 -2.73 -1.10 -11.96
C LEU A 78 -2.34 -2.43 -12.60
N GLN A 79 -2.38 -3.53 -11.84
CA GLN A 79 -2.05 -4.85 -12.39
C GLN A 79 -3.13 -5.38 -13.34
N VAL A 80 -4.40 -5.13 -13.02
CA VAL A 80 -5.51 -5.70 -13.78
C VAL A 80 -5.84 -4.87 -15.01
N SER A 81 -6.05 -3.57 -14.85
CA SER A 81 -6.57 -2.73 -15.93
C SER A 81 -5.63 -1.61 -16.36
N GLY A 82 -4.60 -1.31 -15.58
CA GLY A 82 -3.77 -0.14 -15.82
C GLY A 82 -4.55 1.16 -15.71
N ASN A 83 -5.66 1.16 -14.97
CA ASN A 83 -6.56 2.31 -14.89
C ASN A 83 -5.95 3.41 -14.02
N ARG A 84 -5.15 4.25 -14.66
CA ARG A 84 -4.44 5.34 -13.98
C ARG A 84 -5.38 6.33 -13.32
N LYS A 85 -6.51 6.61 -13.97
CA LYS A 85 -7.46 7.60 -13.46
C LYS A 85 -8.10 7.16 -12.13
N ALA A 86 -8.45 5.89 -12.02
CA ALA A 86 -8.97 5.36 -10.76
C ALA A 86 -7.91 5.45 -9.65
N VAL A 87 -6.66 5.18 -9.99
CA VAL A 87 -5.56 5.27 -9.02
C VAL A 87 -5.32 6.71 -8.60
N GLU A 88 -5.36 7.66 -9.54
CA GLU A 88 -5.25 9.08 -9.21
C GLU A 88 -6.31 9.51 -8.20
N THR A 89 -7.54 9.02 -8.37
CA THR A 89 -8.62 9.30 -7.42
C THR A 89 -8.31 8.74 -6.04
N LEU A 90 -7.77 7.52 -5.97
CA LEU A 90 -7.38 6.91 -4.70
C LEU A 90 -6.24 7.67 -4.02
N LEU A 91 -5.25 8.09 -4.81
CA LEU A 91 -4.09 8.82 -4.26
C LEU A 91 -4.45 10.26 -3.85
N ALA A 92 -5.47 10.84 -4.45
CA ALA A 92 -5.87 12.22 -4.16
C ALA A 92 -6.27 12.42 -2.70
N ASP A 93 -6.78 11.38 -2.04
CA ASP A 93 -7.13 11.46 -0.62
C ASP A 93 -5.90 11.53 0.27
N TRP A 94 -4.75 11.09 -0.21
CA TRP A 94 -3.52 11.04 0.56
C TRP A 94 -2.54 12.16 0.23
N MET A 95 -2.49 12.59 -1.02
CA MET A 95 -1.39 13.42 -1.55
C MET A 95 -1.87 14.61 -2.36
N PRO A 96 -1.13 15.73 -2.30
CA PRO A 96 -1.40 16.85 -3.21
C PRO A 96 -1.04 16.49 -4.66
N PRO A 97 -1.56 17.25 -5.66
CA PRO A 97 -1.41 16.90 -7.07
C PRO A 97 0.01 16.64 -7.55
N ALA A 98 0.97 17.44 -7.11
CA ALA A 98 2.35 17.25 -7.54
C ALA A 98 2.92 15.91 -7.04
N ALA A 99 2.61 15.55 -5.79
CA ALA A 99 3.05 14.29 -5.21
C ALA A 99 2.33 13.11 -5.84
N GLN A 100 1.07 13.27 -6.25
CA GLN A 100 0.31 12.22 -6.92
C GLN A 100 1.01 11.72 -8.19
N ARG A 101 1.60 12.61 -8.97
CA ARG A 101 2.31 12.20 -10.18
C ARG A 101 3.50 11.30 -9.88
N ILE A 102 4.28 11.69 -8.88
CA ILE A 102 5.44 10.89 -8.46
C ILE A 102 4.98 9.57 -7.86
N GLY A 103 3.97 9.64 -7.00
CA GLY A 103 3.41 8.44 -6.36
C GLY A 103 2.84 7.45 -7.36
N LEU A 104 2.15 7.96 -8.39
CA LEU A 104 1.60 7.10 -9.44
C LEU A 104 2.70 6.37 -10.20
N GLU A 105 3.79 7.05 -10.55
CA GLU A 105 4.93 6.41 -11.22
C GLU A 105 5.50 5.28 -10.38
N GLN A 106 5.67 5.52 -9.08
CA GLN A 106 6.20 4.50 -8.17
C GLN A 106 5.24 3.32 -8.04
N CYS A 107 3.94 3.59 -7.95
CA CYS A 107 2.94 2.53 -7.90
C CYS A 107 2.90 1.72 -9.18
N GLU A 108 3.08 2.35 -10.33
CA GLU A 108 3.15 1.64 -11.62
C GLU A 108 4.36 0.71 -11.69
N LEU A 109 5.52 1.19 -11.25
CA LEU A 109 6.73 0.38 -11.20
C LEU A 109 6.58 -0.78 -10.23
N LEU A 110 6.05 -0.52 -9.05
CA LEU A 110 5.79 -1.55 -8.04
C LEU A 110 4.86 -2.62 -8.59
N SER A 111 3.74 -2.20 -9.15
CA SER A 111 2.71 -3.11 -9.68
C SER A 111 3.24 -3.98 -10.81
N ARG A 112 4.01 -3.38 -11.71
CA ARG A 112 4.61 -4.09 -12.84
C ARG A 112 5.63 -5.12 -12.37
N ASN A 113 6.52 -4.72 -11.48
CA ASN A 113 7.57 -5.63 -11.00
C ASN A 113 7.01 -6.79 -10.19
N LEU A 114 5.98 -6.55 -9.38
CA LEU A 114 5.29 -7.61 -8.66
C LEU A 114 4.59 -8.57 -9.62
N ALA A 115 3.93 -8.04 -10.64
CA ALA A 115 3.24 -8.87 -11.63
C ALA A 115 4.22 -9.73 -12.42
N LEU A 116 5.36 -9.18 -12.82
CA LEU A 116 6.40 -9.92 -13.54
C LEU A 116 6.98 -11.06 -12.71
N ALA A 117 6.96 -10.92 -11.39
CA ALA A 117 7.41 -11.96 -10.46
C ALA A 117 6.26 -12.86 -10.00
N ASN A 118 5.11 -12.82 -10.66
CA ASN A 118 3.91 -13.58 -10.34
C ASN A 118 3.24 -13.23 -9.00
N HIS A 119 3.48 -12.03 -8.49
CA HIS A 119 2.80 -11.53 -7.30
C HIS A 119 1.62 -10.66 -7.73
N ARG A 120 0.55 -11.28 -8.17
CA ARG A 120 -0.64 -10.58 -8.66
C ARG A 120 -1.73 -10.56 -7.59
N LEU A 121 -2.41 -9.43 -7.49
CA LEU A 121 -3.57 -9.27 -6.61
C LEU A 121 -4.82 -9.32 -7.48
N SER A 122 -5.77 -10.19 -7.14
CA SER A 122 -7.03 -10.25 -7.86
C SER A 122 -8.04 -9.29 -7.25
N GLN A 123 -8.93 -8.77 -8.09
CA GLN A 123 -10.03 -7.93 -7.62
C GLN A 123 -10.94 -8.71 -6.66
N ARG A 124 -11.08 -10.01 -6.88
CA ARG A 124 -11.88 -10.87 -6.02
C ARG A 124 -11.29 -10.96 -4.61
N GLU A 125 -9.98 -11.12 -4.50
CA GLU A 125 -9.30 -11.16 -3.21
C GLU A 125 -9.42 -9.83 -2.49
N ILE A 126 -9.25 -8.73 -3.20
CA ILE A 126 -9.41 -7.38 -2.64
C ILE A 126 -10.85 -7.18 -2.16
N GLY A 127 -11.83 -7.62 -2.95
CA GLY A 127 -13.24 -7.54 -2.58
C GLY A 127 -13.54 -8.28 -1.28
N GLY A 128 -12.97 -9.50 -1.13
CA GLY A 128 -13.10 -10.27 0.09
C GLY A 128 -12.51 -9.59 1.30
N LEU A 129 -11.31 -9.04 1.15
CA LEU A 129 -10.65 -8.29 2.21
C LEU A 129 -11.45 -7.05 2.59
N ASN A 130 -11.97 -6.34 1.61
CA ASN A 130 -12.78 -5.16 1.85
C ASN A 130 -14.03 -5.49 2.65
N MET A 131 -14.72 -6.57 2.30
CA MET A 131 -15.91 -7.00 3.01
C MET A 131 -15.61 -7.31 4.47
N SER A 132 -14.53 -8.01 4.74
CA SER A 132 -14.11 -8.30 6.11
C SER A 132 -13.79 -7.02 6.88
N THR A 133 -13.05 -6.12 6.27
CA THR A 133 -12.67 -4.86 6.87
C THR A 133 -13.90 -4.00 7.15
N SER A 134 -14.83 -3.94 6.20
CA SER A 134 -16.07 -3.17 6.38
C SER A 134 -16.90 -3.67 7.53
N SER A 135 -17.05 -4.99 7.65
CA SER A 135 -17.77 -5.60 8.75
C SER A 135 -17.16 -5.24 10.09
N PHE A 136 -15.85 -5.30 10.17
CA PHE A 136 -15.12 -4.93 11.37
C PHE A 136 -15.30 -3.45 11.71
N GLN A 137 -15.18 -2.58 10.72
CA GLN A 137 -15.26 -1.13 10.93
C GLN A 137 -16.62 -0.66 11.41
N ARG A 138 -17.68 -1.36 11.05
CA ARG A 138 -19.02 -0.96 11.49
C ARG A 138 -19.24 -1.10 12.99
N GLN A 139 -18.44 -1.91 13.64
CA GLN A 139 -18.60 -2.17 15.06
C GLN A 139 -18.10 -1.03 15.95
N PRO A 140 -16.94 -0.47 15.72
CA PRO A 140 -16.37 0.53 16.64
C PRO A 140 -16.91 1.92 16.41
N LEU A 141 -17.38 2.19 15.29
CA LEU A 141 -17.65 3.55 14.93
C LEU A 141 -19.05 3.99 15.25
N ASP A 142 -18.88 4.17 15.37
CA ASP A 142 -19.41 4.77 15.08
C ASP A 142 -19.21 5.75 14.95
N THR A 143 -18.63 6.24 14.68
CA THR A 143 -18.28 6.70 14.33
C THR A 143 -17.96 7.30 13.82
N MET A 144 -18.00 7.54 13.65
CA MET A 144 -17.65 7.72 12.95
C MET A 144 -18.09 7.98 12.44
N THR A 145 -18.63 8.18 12.63
CA THR A 145 -19.06 7.97 12.08
C THR A 145 -19.65 7.87 11.83
N ASN A 146 -20.21 8.12 12.12
CA ASN A 146 -20.73 7.54 11.76
C ASN A 146 -21.08 7.45 11.36
N VAL A 147 -21.13 7.73 11.46
CA VAL A 147 -21.38 7.27 11.00
C VAL A 147 -21.68 7.13 10.66
N THR A 148 -21.88 7.51 10.78
CA THR A 148 -22.21 7.05 10.44
C THR A 148 -22.33 6.78 10.41
#